data_7a478d73cc39b76d482893a9455f1abd
#
_entry.id   7a478d73cc39b76d482893a9455f1abd
#
_cell.length_a   1.000
_cell.length_b   1.000
_cell.length_c   1.000
_cell.angle_alpha   90.00
_cell.angle_beta   90.00
_cell.angle_gamma   90.00
#
_symmetry.space_group_name_H-M   'P 1'
#
loop_
_entity.id
_entity.type
_entity.pdbx_description
1 polymer ?
#
loop_
_entity_poly.entity_id
_entity_poly.type
_entity_poly.pdbx_seq_one_letter_code
_entity_poly.pdbx_strand_id
1 'polypeptide(L)'
;MEIGIVGLPNVGKSSLFNALTRANAQASNFPFTTIEPNVGVVSVPDERLDFLAKTFNSAKTVPATIKFVDIAGLVKGAASGEGLGNKFLSHIRSVDAIAEVVRVFDDPNVIHVHGGVDPADDIVTINTELLLADLEVATKALANLLKNKSRDSYALKGIRALEQVIELLNNDTPLRIKPELSAELTSYQFLTAKPLMYIANISDRASEVEIIRDQAEKEGATVVELNVKAELEVIELPETEQAEYRSELGLKSGLGEVIRAGYELLGLITF
;
A
#
# COMPACT_ATOMS: atom_id res chain seq x y z
N MET A 1 11.28 -0.64 -7.30
CA MET A 1 9.89 -0.23 -7.11
C MET A 1 9.58 -0.24 -5.63
N GLU A 2 8.75 0.70 -5.19
CA GLU A 2 8.52 0.98 -3.76
C GLU A 2 7.02 0.98 -3.46
N ILE A 3 6.64 0.32 -2.36
CA ILE A 3 5.25 0.26 -1.85
C ILE A 3 5.21 1.04 -0.54
N GLY A 4 4.39 2.08 -0.46
CA GLY A 4 4.19 2.83 0.76
C GLY A 4 3.17 2.17 1.68
N ILE A 5 3.57 1.86 2.91
CA ILE A 5 2.66 1.39 3.95
C ILE A 5 2.00 2.61 4.57
N VAL A 6 0.69 2.72 4.41
CA VAL A 6 -0.12 3.83 4.93
C VAL A 6 -1.22 3.30 5.87
N GLY A 7 -1.92 4.19 6.55
CA GLY A 7 -3.03 3.87 7.45
C GLY A 7 -3.12 4.87 8.59
N LEU A 8 -4.20 4.83 9.35
CA LEU A 8 -4.38 5.66 10.53
C LEU A 8 -3.36 5.33 11.64
N PRO A 9 -3.18 6.18 12.65
CA PRO A 9 -2.38 5.84 13.82
C PRO A 9 -2.88 4.56 14.53
N ASN A 10 -1.94 3.76 15.03
CA ASN A 10 -2.22 2.56 15.84
C ASN A 10 -2.96 1.41 15.13
N VAL A 11 -2.94 1.36 13.79
CA VAL A 11 -3.50 0.25 13.00
C VAL A 11 -2.54 -0.92 12.79
N GLY A 12 -1.26 -0.75 13.17
CA GLY A 12 -0.23 -1.79 13.06
C GLY A 12 0.77 -1.61 11.91
N LYS A 13 0.87 -0.42 11.27
CA LYS A 13 1.81 -0.14 10.16
C LYS A 13 3.26 -0.48 10.49
N SER A 14 3.80 0.13 11.54
CA SER A 14 5.20 -0.08 11.93
C SER A 14 5.45 -1.50 12.42
N SER A 15 4.44 -2.15 12.99
CA SER A 15 4.50 -3.58 13.34
C SER A 15 4.61 -4.45 12.09
N LEU A 16 3.80 -4.18 11.08
CA LEU A 16 3.87 -4.85 9.77
C LEU A 16 5.22 -4.62 9.09
N PHE A 17 5.68 -3.37 9.05
CA PHE A 17 7.00 -3.03 8.48
C PHE A 17 8.13 -3.79 9.19
N ASN A 18 8.10 -3.83 10.53
CA ASN A 18 9.08 -4.57 11.31
C ASN A 18 9.01 -6.09 11.04
N ALA A 19 7.80 -6.65 10.90
CA ALA A 19 7.62 -8.06 10.57
C ALA A 19 8.22 -8.39 9.19
N LEU A 20 7.90 -7.60 8.17
CA LEU A 20 8.43 -7.77 6.81
C LEU A 20 9.96 -7.67 6.75
N THR A 21 10.54 -6.69 7.45
CA THR A 21 11.99 -6.48 7.44
C THR A 21 12.77 -7.52 8.24
N ARG A 22 12.25 -7.95 9.41
CA ARG A 22 12.86 -9.00 10.23
C ARG A 22 12.80 -10.36 9.54
N ALA A 23 11.67 -10.75 8.97
CA ALA A 23 11.53 -11.99 8.22
C ALA A 23 12.54 -12.07 7.07
N ASN A 24 12.74 -10.98 6.35
CA ASN A 24 13.73 -10.93 5.27
C ASN A 24 15.17 -10.99 5.77
N ALA A 25 15.49 -10.36 6.92
CA ALA A 25 16.83 -10.39 7.50
C ALA A 25 17.25 -11.82 7.95
N GLN A 26 16.29 -12.63 8.39
CA GLN A 26 16.52 -14.04 8.73
C GLN A 26 16.70 -14.91 7.48
N ALA A 27 15.97 -14.62 6.39
CA ALA A 27 15.96 -15.41 5.15
C ALA A 27 17.13 -15.09 4.21
N SER A 28 17.76 -13.91 4.32
CA SER A 28 18.73 -13.44 3.34
C SER A 28 20.05 -12.96 3.94
N ASN A 29 21.14 -13.65 3.58
CA ASN A 29 22.52 -13.17 3.77
C ASN A 29 22.88 -12.11 2.68
N PHE A 30 22.03 -11.07 2.47
CA PHE A 30 22.35 -10.04 1.47
C PHE A 30 23.26 -8.96 2.05
N PRO A 31 24.47 -8.74 1.45
CA PRO A 31 25.44 -7.76 1.94
C PRO A 31 25.10 -6.29 1.63
N PHE A 32 23.95 -5.98 1.02
CA PHE A 32 23.59 -4.63 0.56
C PHE A 32 22.31 -4.09 1.19
N THR A 33 22.08 -4.34 2.46
CA THR A 33 21.03 -3.64 3.21
C THR A 33 21.52 -2.23 3.55
N THR A 34 21.41 -1.30 2.62
CA THR A 34 21.51 0.12 2.97
C THR A 34 20.31 0.40 3.85
N ILE A 35 20.54 0.60 5.14
CA ILE A 35 19.49 0.91 6.12
C ILE A 35 19.14 2.40 5.91
N GLU A 36 18.31 2.69 4.94
CA GLU A 36 17.59 3.96 4.96
C GLU A 36 16.51 3.84 6.04
N PRO A 37 16.40 4.80 6.96
CA PRO A 37 15.36 4.76 7.97
C PRO A 37 13.99 4.67 7.27
N ASN A 38 13.17 3.72 7.71
CA ASN A 38 11.82 3.45 7.20
C ASN A 38 11.73 2.84 5.78
N VAL A 39 12.81 2.32 5.22
CA VAL A 39 12.81 1.56 3.95
C VAL A 39 13.27 0.13 4.20
N GLY A 40 12.42 -0.84 3.90
CA GLY A 40 12.69 -2.28 4.02
C GLY A 40 12.75 -2.94 2.63
N VAL A 41 13.86 -3.60 2.32
CA VAL A 41 13.97 -4.42 1.11
C VAL A 41 13.59 -5.85 1.45
N VAL A 42 12.65 -6.45 0.72
CA VAL A 42 12.14 -7.80 0.97
C VAL A 42 12.26 -8.65 -0.29
N SER A 43 12.67 -9.89 -0.09
CA SER A 43 12.75 -10.88 -1.17
C SER A 43 11.37 -11.46 -1.48
N VAL A 44 11.07 -11.62 -2.77
CA VAL A 44 9.82 -12.23 -3.23
C VAL A 44 9.96 -13.74 -3.17
N PRO A 45 9.12 -14.45 -2.40
CA PRO A 45 9.12 -15.91 -2.37
C PRO A 45 8.69 -16.47 -3.72
N ASP A 46 9.54 -17.31 -4.35
CA ASP A 46 9.23 -17.98 -5.62
C ASP A 46 9.73 -19.44 -5.61
N GLU A 47 8.79 -20.36 -5.45
CA GLU A 47 9.07 -21.81 -5.43
C GLU A 47 9.70 -22.31 -6.73
N ARG A 48 9.43 -21.65 -7.87
CA ARG A 48 10.02 -21.99 -9.17
C ARG A 48 11.51 -21.71 -9.16
N LEU A 49 11.93 -20.61 -8.52
CA LEU A 49 13.33 -20.25 -8.39
C LEU A 49 14.08 -21.28 -7.55
N ASP A 50 13.49 -21.72 -6.45
CA ASP A 50 14.05 -22.77 -5.57
C ASP A 50 14.16 -24.12 -6.30
N PHE A 51 13.11 -24.49 -7.07
CA PHE A 51 13.11 -25.70 -7.89
C PHE A 51 14.22 -25.65 -8.95
N LEU A 52 14.37 -24.55 -9.67
CA LEU A 52 15.41 -24.37 -10.70
C LEU A 52 16.80 -24.39 -10.08
N ALA A 53 17.00 -23.71 -8.95
CA ALA A 53 18.27 -23.69 -8.24
C ALA A 53 18.72 -25.11 -7.83
N LYS A 54 17.79 -25.92 -7.30
CA LYS A 54 18.05 -27.32 -6.95
C LYS A 54 18.32 -28.17 -8.19
N THR A 55 17.51 -28.02 -9.26
CA THR A 55 17.62 -28.84 -10.48
C THR A 55 18.94 -28.60 -11.21
N PHE A 56 19.39 -27.38 -11.30
CA PHE A 56 20.63 -26.99 -12.00
C PHE A 56 21.84 -26.87 -11.10
N ASN A 57 21.69 -27.18 -9.81
CA ASN A 57 22.75 -27.07 -8.80
C ASN A 57 23.45 -25.70 -8.84
N SER A 58 22.64 -24.64 -8.84
CA SER A 58 23.09 -23.26 -9.03
C SER A 58 24.00 -22.81 -7.90
N ALA A 59 25.16 -22.26 -8.25
CA ALA A 59 26.13 -21.74 -7.26
C ALA A 59 25.61 -20.52 -6.49
N LYS A 60 24.66 -19.79 -7.08
CA LYS A 60 24.03 -18.61 -6.47
C LYS A 60 22.60 -18.45 -6.97
N THR A 61 21.68 -18.19 -6.05
CA THR A 61 20.29 -17.87 -6.32
C THR A 61 20.00 -16.45 -5.84
N VAL A 62 19.38 -15.62 -6.69
CA VAL A 62 19.05 -14.23 -6.37
C VAL A 62 17.56 -14.02 -6.62
N PRO A 63 16.72 -13.93 -5.57
CA PRO A 63 15.31 -13.64 -5.74
C PRO A 63 15.07 -12.21 -6.20
N ALA A 64 13.91 -11.96 -6.80
CA ALA A 64 13.41 -10.61 -7.02
C ALA A 64 13.18 -9.92 -5.66
N THR A 65 13.30 -8.59 -5.64
CA THR A 65 13.09 -7.81 -4.41
C THR A 65 12.11 -6.65 -4.66
N ILE A 66 11.33 -6.33 -3.64
CA ILE A 66 10.53 -5.11 -3.58
C ILE A 66 10.90 -4.33 -2.32
N LYS A 67 10.63 -3.03 -2.34
CA LYS A 67 10.85 -2.16 -1.18
C LYS A 67 9.52 -1.80 -0.56
N PHE A 68 9.43 -1.93 0.76
CA PHE A 68 8.36 -1.34 1.55
C PHE A 68 8.88 -0.10 2.28
N VAL A 69 8.05 0.94 2.32
CA VAL A 69 8.37 2.22 2.97
C VAL A 69 7.33 2.47 4.06
N ASP A 70 7.77 2.56 5.33
CA ASP A 70 6.86 2.93 6.43
C ASP A 70 6.61 4.44 6.37
N ILE A 71 5.42 4.81 5.90
CA ILE A 71 4.99 6.20 5.82
C ILE A 71 4.25 6.55 7.12
N ALA A 72 4.75 7.56 7.84
CA ALA A 72 4.16 8.01 9.10
C ALA A 72 2.64 8.26 8.95
N GLY A 73 1.87 7.81 9.95
CA GLY A 73 0.41 7.79 9.86
C GLY A 73 -0.24 9.15 9.61
N LEU A 74 -1.36 9.09 8.92
CA LEU A 74 -2.21 10.24 8.60
C LEU A 74 -2.89 10.76 9.87
N VAL A 75 -2.92 12.08 10.03
CA VAL A 75 -3.81 12.77 10.95
C VAL A 75 -4.88 13.48 10.09
N LYS A 76 -6.15 13.38 10.48
CA LYS A 76 -7.28 14.01 9.80
C LYS A 76 -7.01 15.50 9.51
N GLY A 77 -7.28 15.94 8.28
CA GLY A 77 -6.98 17.32 7.84
C GLY A 77 -5.62 17.48 7.16
N ALA A 78 -5.00 16.39 6.73
CA ALA A 78 -3.71 16.41 6.03
C ALA A 78 -3.73 17.26 4.75
N ALA A 79 -4.84 17.25 4.01
CA ALA A 79 -5.01 18.03 2.79
C ALA A 79 -5.25 19.53 3.07
N SER A 80 -5.70 19.90 4.26
CA SER A 80 -5.99 21.31 4.61
C SER A 80 -4.77 22.15 4.96
N GLY A 81 -3.55 21.62 4.86
CA GLY A 81 -2.31 22.42 4.80
C GLY A 81 -1.52 22.59 6.09
N GLU A 82 -1.84 21.90 7.17
CA GLU A 82 -1.00 21.95 8.38
C GLU A 82 0.15 20.93 8.30
N GLY A 83 1.32 21.42 7.98
CA GLY A 83 2.70 20.87 7.99
C GLY A 83 2.95 19.36 7.92
N LEU A 84 2.33 18.53 8.77
CA LEU A 84 2.54 17.08 8.81
C LEU A 84 1.79 16.36 7.69
N GLY A 85 0.61 16.83 7.30
CA GLY A 85 -0.18 16.24 6.23
C GLY A 85 0.48 16.36 4.85
N ASN A 86 1.08 17.51 4.55
CA ASN A 86 1.80 17.72 3.30
C ASN A 86 3.02 16.79 3.17
N LYS A 87 3.71 16.49 4.27
CA LYS A 87 4.80 15.51 4.26
C LYS A 87 4.29 14.10 3.98
N PHE A 88 3.19 13.69 4.59
CA PHE A 88 2.55 12.41 4.35
C PHE A 88 2.18 12.23 2.87
N LEU A 89 1.47 13.20 2.29
CA LEU A 89 1.08 13.18 0.88
C LEU A 89 2.31 13.21 -0.06
N SER A 90 3.38 13.92 0.31
CA SER A 90 4.64 13.92 -0.44
C SER A 90 5.31 12.55 -0.46
N HIS A 91 5.32 11.84 0.69
CA HIS A 91 5.85 10.48 0.76
C HIS A 91 5.02 9.49 -0.07
N ILE A 92 3.68 9.62 -0.06
CA ILE A 92 2.85 8.80 -0.94
C ILE A 92 3.12 9.10 -2.42
N ARG A 93 3.41 10.35 -2.79
CA ARG A 93 3.78 10.68 -4.19
C ARG A 93 5.03 9.96 -4.66
N SER A 94 6.02 9.75 -3.79
CA SER A 94 7.31 9.16 -4.15
C SER A 94 7.28 7.64 -4.37
N VAL A 95 6.29 6.92 -3.84
CA VAL A 95 6.17 5.46 -3.99
C VAL A 95 5.38 5.07 -5.24
N ASP A 96 5.55 3.83 -5.71
CA ASP A 96 4.90 3.31 -6.93
C ASP A 96 3.50 2.77 -6.67
N ALA A 97 3.25 2.21 -5.47
CA ALA A 97 1.96 1.65 -5.05
C ALA A 97 1.71 1.90 -3.55
N ILE A 98 0.48 1.69 -3.11
CA ILE A 98 0.04 1.91 -1.74
C ILE A 98 -0.40 0.57 -1.12
N ALA A 99 0.07 0.30 0.10
CA ALA A 99 -0.44 -0.75 0.97
C ALA A 99 -1.11 -0.09 2.18
N GLU A 100 -2.42 -0.04 2.20
CA GLU A 100 -3.19 0.56 3.28
C GLU A 100 -3.51 -0.48 4.35
N VAL A 101 -2.99 -0.26 5.56
CA VAL A 101 -3.26 -1.11 6.73
C VAL A 101 -4.52 -0.62 7.42
N VAL A 102 -5.53 -1.49 7.46
CA VAL A 102 -6.82 -1.25 8.08
C VAL A 102 -6.95 -2.11 9.35
N ARG A 103 -7.33 -1.48 10.44
CA ARG A 103 -7.48 -2.17 11.73
C ARG A 103 -8.80 -2.91 11.81
N VAL A 104 -8.74 -4.24 12.00
CA VAL A 104 -9.89 -5.13 12.23
C VAL A 104 -9.76 -5.87 13.56
N PHE A 105 -8.79 -5.52 14.39
CA PHE A 105 -8.58 -6.11 15.70
C PHE A 105 -9.04 -5.18 16.82
N ASP A 106 -9.49 -5.78 17.92
CA ASP A 106 -9.81 -5.06 19.16
C ASP A 106 -8.72 -5.34 20.19
N ASP A 107 -8.12 -4.28 20.73
CA ASP A 107 -7.17 -4.36 21.84
C ASP A 107 -7.42 -3.16 22.77
N PRO A 108 -7.85 -3.39 24.02
CA PRO A 108 -8.15 -2.31 24.96
C PRO A 108 -6.91 -1.48 25.35
N ASN A 109 -5.70 -2.00 25.12
CA ASN A 109 -4.45 -1.27 25.38
C ASN A 109 -4.01 -0.40 24.21
N VAL A 110 -4.67 -0.51 23.05
CA VAL A 110 -4.34 0.24 21.84
C VAL A 110 -5.48 1.22 21.53
N ILE A 111 -5.25 2.50 21.83
CA ILE A 111 -6.24 3.56 21.62
C ILE A 111 -6.52 3.71 20.11
N HIS A 112 -7.81 3.71 19.72
CA HIS A 112 -8.23 4.07 18.37
C HIS A 112 -8.49 5.57 18.27
N VAL A 113 -8.13 6.19 17.14
CA VAL A 113 -8.23 7.66 16.95
C VAL A 113 -9.68 8.15 17.02
N HIS A 114 -10.63 7.33 16.56
CA HIS A 114 -12.07 7.65 16.55
C HIS A 114 -12.84 7.01 17.71
N GLY A 115 -12.17 6.46 18.73
CA GLY A 115 -12.78 5.89 19.94
C GLY A 115 -13.38 4.49 19.80
N GLY A 116 -13.41 3.91 18.60
CA GLY A 116 -13.86 2.55 18.29
C GLY A 116 -13.23 2.06 16.98
N VAL A 117 -13.19 0.75 16.77
CA VAL A 117 -12.72 0.15 15.52
C VAL A 117 -13.84 0.23 14.49
N ASP A 118 -13.63 0.97 13.41
CA ASP A 118 -14.54 1.08 12.28
C ASP A 118 -13.72 1.07 10.97
N PRO A 119 -13.53 -0.12 10.36
CA PRO A 119 -12.75 -0.26 9.14
C PRO A 119 -13.27 0.58 7.96
N ALA A 120 -14.59 0.80 7.89
CA ALA A 120 -15.18 1.60 6.83
C ALA A 120 -14.83 3.09 6.99
N ASP A 121 -14.94 3.66 8.19
CA ASP A 121 -14.60 5.05 8.46
C ASP A 121 -13.09 5.30 8.33
N ASP A 122 -12.26 4.32 8.72
CA ASP A 122 -10.80 4.38 8.56
C ASP A 122 -10.40 4.51 7.08
N ILE A 123 -10.96 3.66 6.21
CA ILE A 123 -10.74 3.71 4.76
C ILE A 123 -11.25 5.02 4.16
N VAL A 124 -12.48 5.43 4.49
CA VAL A 124 -13.07 6.68 4.01
C VAL A 124 -12.21 7.87 4.39
N THR A 125 -11.66 7.89 5.60
CA THR A 125 -10.80 8.98 6.08
C THR A 125 -9.55 9.12 5.20
N ILE A 126 -8.85 8.03 4.89
CA ILE A 126 -7.63 8.07 4.06
C ILE A 126 -7.98 8.40 2.61
N ASN A 127 -8.97 7.72 2.04
CA ASN A 127 -9.39 7.95 0.66
C ASN A 127 -9.81 9.40 0.44
N THR A 128 -10.55 10.00 1.37
CA THR A 128 -10.96 11.42 1.29
C THR A 128 -9.75 12.35 1.22
N GLU A 129 -8.72 12.13 2.05
CA GLU A 129 -7.52 12.98 2.02
C GLU A 129 -6.75 12.84 0.69
N LEU A 130 -6.68 11.64 0.11
CA LEU A 130 -6.05 11.43 -1.19
C LEU A 130 -6.86 12.10 -2.33
N LEU A 131 -8.20 11.97 -2.31
CA LEU A 131 -9.10 12.61 -3.26
C LEU A 131 -9.00 14.13 -3.23
N LEU A 132 -9.03 14.72 -2.03
CA LEU A 132 -8.90 16.17 -1.85
C LEU A 132 -7.55 16.69 -2.33
N ALA A 133 -6.46 15.98 -2.04
CA ALA A 133 -5.14 16.36 -2.52
C ALA A 133 -5.03 16.35 -4.05
N ASP A 134 -5.62 15.35 -4.70
CA ASP A 134 -5.64 15.25 -6.16
C ASP A 134 -6.57 16.28 -6.79
N LEU A 135 -7.72 16.57 -6.17
CA LEU A 135 -8.65 17.60 -6.61
C LEU A 135 -7.99 19.00 -6.60
N GLU A 136 -7.20 19.29 -5.58
CA GLU A 136 -6.42 20.53 -5.50
C GLU A 136 -5.41 20.65 -6.66
N VAL A 137 -4.66 19.55 -6.93
CA VAL A 137 -3.71 19.48 -8.03
C VAL A 137 -4.40 19.67 -9.38
N ALA A 138 -5.48 18.92 -9.62
CA ALA A 138 -6.24 18.96 -10.87
C ALA A 138 -6.83 20.35 -11.15
N THR A 139 -7.43 20.96 -10.11
CA THR A 139 -8.05 22.29 -10.22
C THR A 139 -6.99 23.37 -10.52
N LYS A 140 -5.85 23.34 -9.85
CA LYS A 140 -4.74 24.26 -10.12
C LYS A 140 -4.18 24.08 -11.53
N ALA A 141 -4.02 22.82 -11.96
CA ALA A 141 -3.52 22.50 -13.29
C ALA A 141 -4.48 23.00 -14.39
N LEU A 142 -5.77 22.73 -14.23
CA LEU A 142 -6.81 23.21 -15.16
C LEU A 142 -6.82 24.75 -15.26
N ALA A 143 -6.79 25.43 -14.12
CA ALA A 143 -6.73 26.90 -14.09
C ALA A 143 -5.51 27.47 -14.82
N ASN A 144 -4.35 26.80 -14.71
CA ASN A 144 -3.13 27.20 -15.41
C ASN A 144 -3.24 26.98 -16.92
N LEU A 145 -3.79 25.84 -17.37
CA LEU A 145 -4.02 25.58 -18.80
C LEU A 145 -4.99 26.58 -19.40
N LEU A 146 -6.06 26.93 -18.71
CA LEU A 146 -7.07 27.89 -19.18
C LEU A 146 -6.51 29.34 -19.30
N LYS A 147 -5.53 29.70 -18.46
CA LYS A 147 -4.84 31.02 -18.54
C LYS A 147 -3.88 31.09 -19.73
N ASN A 148 -3.31 29.97 -20.17
CA ASN A 148 -2.43 29.94 -21.31
C ASN A 148 -3.20 30.18 -22.60
N LYS A 149 -2.77 31.19 -23.37
CA LYS A 149 -3.44 31.59 -24.63
C LYS A 149 -3.27 30.57 -25.78
N SER A 150 -2.34 29.60 -25.64
CA SER A 150 -2.16 28.51 -26.60
C SER A 150 -3.34 27.57 -26.50
N ARG A 151 -4.11 27.47 -27.58
CA ARG A 151 -5.22 26.52 -27.75
C ARG A 151 -4.87 25.49 -28.81
N ASP A 152 -3.65 24.95 -28.74
CA ASP A 152 -3.28 23.85 -29.60
C ASP A 152 -4.06 22.58 -29.18
N SER A 153 -4.03 21.57 -30.06
CA SER A 153 -4.78 20.33 -29.84
C SER A 153 -4.34 19.59 -28.57
N TYR A 154 -3.09 19.77 -28.17
CA TYR A 154 -2.53 19.15 -26.94
C TYR A 154 -3.10 19.80 -25.68
N ALA A 155 -3.11 21.14 -25.64
CA ALA A 155 -3.70 21.88 -24.52
C ALA A 155 -5.20 21.59 -24.37
N LEU A 156 -5.95 21.50 -25.48
CA LEU A 156 -7.37 21.16 -25.44
C LEU A 156 -7.63 19.73 -24.94
N LYS A 157 -6.77 18.79 -25.31
CA LYS A 157 -6.84 17.40 -24.79
C LYS A 157 -6.58 17.36 -23.28
N GLY A 158 -5.54 18.04 -22.80
CA GLY A 158 -5.22 18.15 -21.38
C GLY A 158 -6.35 18.80 -20.57
N ILE A 159 -6.99 19.85 -21.08
CA ILE A 159 -8.14 20.50 -20.43
C ILE A 159 -9.28 19.49 -20.24
N ARG A 160 -9.69 18.79 -21.31
CA ARG A 160 -10.78 17.79 -21.25
C ARG A 160 -10.46 16.66 -20.27
N ALA A 161 -9.22 16.17 -20.28
CA ALA A 161 -8.80 15.12 -19.36
C ALA A 161 -8.85 15.60 -17.89
N LEU A 162 -8.40 16.83 -17.58
CA LEU A 162 -8.48 17.39 -16.24
C LEU A 162 -9.92 17.68 -15.79
N GLU A 163 -10.81 18.10 -16.71
CA GLU A 163 -12.24 18.26 -16.40
C GLU A 163 -12.87 16.92 -16.00
N GLN A 164 -12.55 15.82 -16.70
CA GLN A 164 -13.01 14.48 -16.35
C GLN A 164 -12.44 14.00 -15.03
N VAL A 165 -11.15 14.27 -14.76
CA VAL A 165 -10.52 13.99 -13.46
C VAL A 165 -11.26 14.69 -12.32
N ILE A 166 -11.52 15.98 -12.45
CA ILE A 166 -12.24 16.77 -11.45
C ILE A 166 -13.65 16.22 -11.22
N GLU A 167 -14.34 15.82 -12.28
CA GLU A 167 -15.67 15.20 -12.17
C GLU A 167 -15.64 13.89 -11.40
N LEU A 168 -14.68 12.99 -11.69
CA LEU A 168 -14.51 11.73 -10.98
C LEU A 168 -14.21 11.97 -9.48
N LEU A 169 -13.25 12.84 -9.19
CA LEU A 169 -12.84 13.13 -7.81
C LEU A 169 -13.96 13.77 -6.99
N ASN A 170 -14.79 14.63 -7.59
CA ASN A 170 -15.98 15.20 -6.93
C ASN A 170 -17.10 14.17 -6.68
N ASN A 171 -17.06 13.04 -7.36
CA ASN A 171 -17.97 11.91 -7.16
C ASN A 171 -17.31 10.79 -6.32
N ASP A 172 -16.34 11.13 -5.48
CA ASP A 172 -15.59 10.22 -4.61
C ASP A 172 -15.00 9.00 -5.33
N THR A 173 -14.63 9.19 -6.61
CA THR A 173 -14.18 8.11 -7.49
C THR A 173 -12.67 8.21 -7.71
N PRO A 174 -11.86 7.23 -7.25
CA PRO A 174 -10.41 7.25 -7.41
C PRO A 174 -10.00 7.01 -8.86
N LEU A 175 -8.91 7.62 -9.30
CA LEU A 175 -8.44 7.55 -10.69
C LEU A 175 -7.90 6.17 -11.09
N ARG A 176 -7.58 5.30 -10.13
CA ARG A 176 -7.12 3.93 -10.41
C ARG A 176 -8.13 3.08 -11.18
N ILE A 177 -9.43 3.40 -11.10
CA ILE A 177 -10.47 2.71 -11.87
C ILE A 177 -10.57 3.18 -13.33
N LYS A 178 -9.83 4.23 -13.69
CA LYS A 178 -9.77 4.80 -15.05
C LYS A 178 -8.31 4.95 -15.49
N PRO A 179 -7.58 3.83 -15.67
CA PRO A 179 -6.15 3.86 -15.94
C PRO A 179 -5.80 4.58 -17.26
N GLU A 180 -6.67 4.55 -18.26
CA GLU A 180 -6.49 5.27 -19.52
C GLU A 180 -6.45 6.78 -19.32
N LEU A 181 -7.26 7.32 -18.41
CA LEU A 181 -7.29 8.74 -18.11
C LEU A 181 -6.04 9.16 -17.31
N SER A 182 -5.63 8.36 -16.32
CA SER A 182 -4.44 8.63 -15.54
C SER A 182 -3.16 8.52 -16.36
N ALA A 183 -3.11 7.62 -17.36
CA ALA A 183 -1.98 7.49 -18.27
C ALA A 183 -1.73 8.74 -19.14
N GLU A 184 -2.77 9.50 -19.48
CA GLU A 184 -2.64 10.78 -20.19
C GLU A 184 -2.08 11.91 -19.31
N LEU A 185 -2.15 11.78 -17.99
CA LEU A 185 -1.86 12.81 -17.00
C LEU A 185 -0.76 12.41 -15.99
N THR A 186 0.14 11.49 -16.38
CA THR A 186 1.20 10.94 -15.51
C THR A 186 2.09 12.00 -14.88
N SER A 187 2.28 13.15 -15.53
CA SER A 187 3.10 14.26 -15.02
C SER A 187 2.57 14.89 -13.72
N TYR A 188 1.27 14.71 -13.42
CA TYR A 188 0.67 15.24 -12.20
C TYR A 188 0.83 14.34 -10.99
N GLN A 189 1.22 13.07 -11.19
CA GLN A 189 1.46 12.08 -10.12
C GLN A 189 0.29 12.00 -9.14
N PHE A 190 -0.92 11.81 -9.66
CA PHE A 190 -2.12 11.69 -8.85
C PHE A 190 -2.00 10.50 -7.89
N LEU A 191 -2.36 10.74 -6.63
CA LEU A 191 -2.27 9.76 -5.55
C LEU A 191 -3.33 8.66 -5.73
N THR A 192 -4.53 9.04 -6.12
CA THR A 192 -5.64 8.11 -6.36
C THR A 192 -5.49 7.29 -7.63
N ALA A 193 -4.51 7.60 -8.49
CA ALA A 193 -4.15 6.82 -9.67
C ALA A 193 -3.21 5.65 -9.34
N LYS A 194 -2.57 5.67 -8.17
CA LYS A 194 -1.64 4.61 -7.77
C LYS A 194 -2.38 3.30 -7.50
N PRO A 195 -1.79 2.14 -7.87
CA PRO A 195 -2.27 0.84 -7.45
C PRO A 195 -2.39 0.75 -5.92
N LEU A 196 -3.44 0.10 -5.43
CA LEU A 196 -3.75 0.01 -4.01
C LEU A 196 -4.02 -1.45 -3.61
N MET A 197 -3.48 -1.87 -2.47
CA MET A 197 -3.94 -3.04 -1.75
C MET A 197 -4.30 -2.67 -0.31
N TYR A 198 -5.34 -3.30 0.22
CA TYR A 198 -5.69 -3.25 1.62
C TYR A 198 -5.07 -4.40 2.38
N ILE A 199 -4.47 -4.12 3.54
CA ILE A 199 -4.00 -5.12 4.48
C ILE A 199 -4.91 -5.07 5.70
N ALA A 200 -5.86 -5.99 5.76
CA ALA A 200 -6.74 -6.14 6.91
C ALA A 200 -5.95 -6.75 8.07
N ASN A 201 -5.58 -5.93 9.05
CA ASN A 201 -4.90 -6.40 10.25
C ASN A 201 -5.92 -6.97 11.23
N ILE A 202 -6.06 -8.28 11.19
CA ILE A 202 -7.09 -9.05 11.92
C ILE A 202 -6.61 -9.58 13.26
N SER A 203 -7.54 -9.87 14.15
CA SER A 203 -7.42 -10.85 15.23
C SER A 203 -8.53 -11.90 15.07
N ASP A 204 -9.54 -11.84 15.93
CA ASP A 204 -10.63 -12.84 15.96
C ASP A 204 -11.90 -12.41 15.18
N ARG A 205 -11.93 -11.20 14.62
CA ARG A 205 -13.10 -10.60 13.95
C ARG A 205 -13.10 -10.75 12.44
N ALA A 206 -13.30 -11.96 11.94
CA ALA A 206 -13.32 -12.22 10.49
C ALA A 206 -14.48 -11.55 9.75
N SER A 207 -15.61 -11.23 10.42
CA SER A 207 -16.82 -10.67 9.78
C SER A 207 -16.64 -9.23 9.27
N GLU A 208 -15.75 -8.45 9.86
CA GLU A 208 -15.54 -7.06 9.47
C GLU A 208 -14.64 -6.91 8.23
N VAL A 209 -13.99 -7.98 7.78
CA VAL A 209 -13.16 -8.00 6.57
C VAL A 209 -14.00 -7.86 5.30
N GLU A 210 -15.25 -8.32 5.29
CA GLU A 210 -16.14 -8.20 4.13
C GLU A 210 -16.37 -6.74 3.74
N ILE A 211 -16.42 -5.82 4.71
CA ILE A 211 -16.53 -4.37 4.45
C ILE A 211 -15.33 -3.88 3.62
N ILE A 212 -14.13 -4.37 3.95
CA ILE A 212 -12.90 -4.00 3.23
C ILE A 212 -12.91 -4.61 1.83
N ARG A 213 -13.40 -5.84 1.66
CA ARG A 213 -13.52 -6.50 0.36
C ARG A 213 -14.50 -5.80 -0.56
N ASP A 214 -15.67 -5.42 -0.03
CA ASP A 214 -16.67 -4.66 -0.78
C ASP A 214 -16.12 -3.31 -1.27
N GLN A 215 -15.31 -2.66 -0.44
CA GLN A 215 -14.66 -1.40 -0.83
C GLN A 215 -13.55 -1.64 -1.86
N ALA A 216 -12.74 -2.66 -1.66
CA ALA A 216 -11.67 -3.03 -2.59
C ALA A 216 -12.22 -3.36 -3.99
N GLU A 217 -13.33 -4.08 -4.09
CA GLU A 217 -13.98 -4.39 -5.35
C GLU A 217 -14.41 -3.13 -6.11
N LYS A 218 -14.99 -2.15 -5.41
CA LYS A 218 -15.40 -0.87 -6.00
C LYS A 218 -14.21 -0.06 -6.54
N GLU A 219 -13.05 -0.21 -5.94
CA GLU A 219 -11.85 0.57 -6.26
C GLU A 219 -10.83 -0.19 -7.14
N GLY A 220 -11.09 -1.45 -7.48
CA GLY A 220 -10.16 -2.31 -8.20
C GLY A 220 -8.91 -2.62 -7.40
N ALA A 221 -9.01 -2.67 -6.06
CA ALA A 221 -7.94 -2.99 -5.14
C ALA A 221 -7.97 -4.46 -4.71
N THR A 222 -6.86 -4.99 -4.21
CA THR A 222 -6.76 -6.32 -3.60
C THR A 222 -6.81 -6.24 -2.09
N VAL A 223 -7.24 -7.33 -1.42
CA VAL A 223 -7.26 -7.43 0.04
C VAL A 223 -6.40 -8.60 0.49
N VAL A 224 -5.51 -8.35 1.45
CA VAL A 224 -4.75 -9.39 2.16
C VAL A 224 -5.11 -9.33 3.64
N GLU A 225 -5.55 -10.46 4.18
CA GLU A 225 -5.81 -10.60 5.61
C GLU A 225 -4.52 -11.02 6.32
N LEU A 226 -4.16 -10.36 7.40
CA LEU A 226 -2.95 -10.67 8.14
C LEU A 226 -3.13 -10.41 9.64
N ASN A 227 -2.81 -11.38 10.46
CA ASN A 227 -2.62 -11.14 11.88
C ASN A 227 -1.18 -10.70 12.15
N VAL A 228 -0.94 -9.39 12.11
CA VAL A 228 0.41 -8.83 12.25
C VAL A 228 1.06 -9.20 13.59
N LYS A 229 0.29 -9.31 14.67
CA LYS A 229 0.80 -9.71 15.98
C LYS A 229 1.28 -11.15 15.97
N ALA A 230 0.47 -12.05 15.45
CA ALA A 230 0.85 -13.47 15.33
C ALA A 230 2.06 -13.65 14.42
N GLU A 231 2.17 -12.90 13.32
CA GLU A 231 3.33 -12.94 12.45
C GLU A 231 4.63 -12.51 13.15
N LEU A 232 4.57 -11.50 14.02
CA LEU A 232 5.73 -11.10 14.82
C LEU A 232 6.16 -12.21 15.80
N GLU A 233 5.20 -12.91 16.43
CA GLU A 233 5.47 -14.04 17.31
C GLU A 233 6.08 -15.21 16.52
N VAL A 234 5.56 -15.54 15.35
CA VAL A 234 6.10 -16.59 14.47
C VAL A 234 7.56 -16.32 14.09
N ILE A 235 7.91 -15.07 13.74
CA ILE A 235 9.28 -14.73 13.33
C ILE A 235 10.28 -14.90 14.47
N GLU A 236 9.86 -14.79 15.72
CA GLU A 236 10.73 -14.98 16.89
C GLU A 236 11.06 -16.45 17.15
N LEU A 237 10.30 -17.39 16.54
CA LEU A 237 10.53 -18.83 16.67
C LEU A 237 11.62 -19.33 15.71
N PRO A 238 12.29 -20.45 16.04
CA PRO A 238 13.14 -21.16 15.11
C PRO A 238 12.37 -21.55 13.83
N GLU A 239 13.02 -21.46 12.67
CA GLU A 239 12.39 -21.75 11.36
C GLU A 239 11.69 -23.11 11.33
N THR A 240 12.23 -24.11 12.01
CA THR A 240 11.68 -25.48 12.11
C THR A 240 10.33 -25.53 12.85
N GLU A 241 10.02 -24.57 13.71
CA GLU A 241 8.82 -24.52 14.55
C GLU A 241 7.75 -23.58 13.98
N GLN A 242 8.13 -22.68 13.07
CA GLN A 242 7.23 -21.67 12.52
C GLN A 242 6.02 -22.27 11.81
N ALA A 243 6.21 -23.35 11.03
CA ALA A 243 5.13 -23.97 10.26
C ALA A 243 4.09 -24.65 11.18
N GLU A 244 4.55 -25.32 12.23
CA GLU A 244 3.68 -25.95 13.23
C GLU A 244 2.88 -24.89 14.00
N TYR A 245 3.55 -23.86 14.49
CA TYR A 245 2.91 -22.76 15.23
C TYR A 245 1.87 -22.01 14.39
N ARG A 246 2.14 -21.76 13.10
CA ARG A 246 1.16 -21.19 12.16
C ARG A 246 -0.09 -22.07 12.04
N SER A 247 0.11 -23.38 11.94
CA SER A 247 -0.98 -24.34 11.86
C SER A 247 -1.82 -24.37 13.14
N GLU A 248 -1.20 -24.33 14.30
CA GLU A 248 -1.87 -24.27 15.60
C GLU A 248 -2.73 -23.02 15.77
N LEU A 249 -2.22 -21.86 15.32
CA LEU A 249 -2.95 -20.60 15.32
C LEU A 249 -3.99 -20.47 14.19
N GLY A 250 -4.07 -21.45 13.28
CA GLY A 250 -4.98 -21.41 12.13
C GLY A 250 -4.72 -20.26 11.17
N LEU A 251 -3.49 -19.76 11.07
CA LEU A 251 -3.12 -18.64 10.20
C LEU A 251 -3.20 -19.09 8.73
N LYS A 252 -4.15 -18.52 8.00
CA LYS A 252 -4.38 -18.83 6.57
C LYS A 252 -3.41 -18.10 5.66
N SER A 253 -3.07 -16.85 6.02
CA SER A 253 -2.18 -15.97 5.29
C SER A 253 -0.94 -15.66 6.12
N GLY A 254 0.13 -15.26 5.46
CA GLY A 254 1.36 -14.83 6.11
C GLY A 254 2.05 -13.69 5.36
N LEU A 255 3.18 -13.25 5.89
CA LEU A 255 3.97 -12.16 5.28
C LEU A 255 4.33 -12.43 3.83
N GLY A 256 4.56 -13.71 3.45
CA GLY A 256 4.82 -14.09 2.06
C GLY A 256 3.68 -13.76 1.11
N GLU A 257 2.43 -13.76 1.58
CA GLU A 257 1.27 -13.38 0.79
C GLU A 257 1.22 -11.87 0.55
N VAL A 258 1.50 -11.06 1.59
CA VAL A 258 1.63 -9.60 1.45
C VAL A 258 2.72 -9.23 0.44
N ILE A 259 3.86 -9.94 0.47
CA ILE A 259 4.96 -9.69 -0.46
C ILE A 259 4.55 -10.07 -1.90
N ARG A 260 3.90 -11.22 -2.10
CA ARG A 260 3.42 -11.64 -3.42
C ARG A 260 2.35 -10.69 -3.96
N ALA A 261 1.36 -10.34 -3.14
CA ALA A 261 0.33 -9.38 -3.52
C ALA A 261 0.92 -8.02 -3.91
N GLY A 262 1.92 -7.52 -3.16
CA GLY A 262 2.64 -6.31 -3.49
C GLY A 262 3.44 -6.42 -4.81
N TYR A 263 4.01 -7.57 -5.10
CA TYR A 263 4.74 -7.82 -6.34
C TYR A 263 3.79 -7.82 -7.56
N GLU A 264 2.65 -8.48 -7.43
CA GLU A 264 1.59 -8.51 -8.45
C GLU A 264 0.97 -7.13 -8.66
N LEU A 265 0.72 -6.39 -7.57
CA LEU A 265 0.20 -5.03 -7.60
C LEU A 265 1.07 -4.08 -8.44
N LEU A 266 2.38 -4.27 -8.40
CA LEU A 266 3.35 -3.51 -9.20
C LEU A 266 3.42 -3.99 -10.66
N GLY A 267 2.64 -4.99 -11.06
CA GLY A 267 2.65 -5.57 -12.40
C GLY A 267 3.97 -6.26 -12.76
N LEU A 268 4.73 -6.70 -11.74
CA LEU A 268 6.01 -7.35 -11.93
C LEU A 268 5.83 -8.84 -12.21
N ILE A 269 6.71 -9.39 -13.04
CA ILE A 269 6.80 -10.82 -13.34
C ILE A 269 8.22 -11.30 -13.12
N THR A 270 8.37 -12.51 -12.59
CA THR A 270 9.65 -13.24 -12.55
C THR A 270 9.77 -14.15 -13.76
N PHE A 271 10.97 -14.21 -14.37
CA PHE A 271 11.27 -15.04 -15.54
C PHE A 271 12.68 -15.62 -15.44
#